data_7d3f0305570a30d63d19c448b26e1c17
#
_entry.id   7d3f0305570a30d63d19c448b26e1c17
#
_cell.length_a   1.000
_cell.length_b   1.000
_cell.length_c   1.000
_cell.angle_alpha   90.00
_cell.angle_beta   90.00
_cell.angle_gamma   90.00
#
_symmetry.space_group_name_H-M   'P 1'
#
loop_
_entity.id
_entity.type
_entity.pdbx_description
1 polymer ?
#
loop_
_entity_poly.entity_id
_entity_poly.type
_entity_poly.pdbx_seq_one_letter_code
_entity_poly.pdbx_strand_id
1 'polypeptide(L)'
;GTVPDCLIIEVSGNIIKNVKSVVVPHTGGLRGISSAAAAGVIAGDAARELEVISQVSVAQIESIQQYLQLAAIEVRHAETPYVFDIMITARHGNETSFVRIVEHHTNIVSVRKNDVVLFEKEIIAKTNGLTDRSCLNIADVIEFANSVNLSDVRDVLERQIEYNMAIAEDGLNNPYGANIGKTLLKNHPGDLSYKMRAYAAAASDARMNGCEKPVIINSGSGNQGITTSVPVIVYAKEKGISEEQLLRALCVSNLVTAHLKTGVGRLSAYCGAVSAGCGAAAGIAYLQGGGYDMIAHTVVNALAMDSGIVCDGAKASCAAKISSAIDAGLLGLEMYQGGNQFYGGDGLVKKGVENTIATIGKLARDGMGETDKEIIR
;
A
#
# COMPACT_ATOMS: atom_id res chain seq x y z
N GLY A 1 -21.41 4.41 27.28
CA GLY A 1 -20.76 5.72 27.42
C GLY A 1 -21.59 6.81 26.79
N THR A 2 -21.33 8.05 27.10
CA THR A 2 -22.03 9.21 26.51
C THR A 2 -21.42 9.49 25.13
N VAL A 3 -22.26 9.74 24.12
CA VAL A 3 -21.79 10.12 22.79
C VAL A 3 -21.30 11.58 22.84
N PRO A 4 -20.08 11.90 22.38
CA PRO A 4 -19.54 13.25 22.38
C PRO A 4 -20.29 14.14 21.38
N ASP A 5 -20.47 15.41 21.75
CA ASP A 5 -21.09 16.43 20.88
C ASP A 5 -20.04 17.21 20.04
N CYS A 6 -18.76 17.08 20.40
CA CYS A 6 -17.66 17.69 19.68
C CYS A 6 -16.44 16.76 19.59
N LEU A 7 -15.84 16.67 18.40
CA LEU A 7 -14.57 15.99 18.15
C LEU A 7 -13.57 16.95 17.52
N ILE A 8 -12.38 17.04 18.10
CA ILE A 8 -11.23 17.71 17.49
C ILE A 8 -10.22 16.62 17.15
N ILE A 9 -9.91 16.49 15.87
CA ILE A 9 -9.05 15.42 15.34
C ILE A 9 -7.82 16.08 14.72
N GLU A 10 -6.69 15.98 15.41
CA GLU A 10 -5.42 16.53 14.94
C GLU A 10 -4.55 15.37 14.42
N VAL A 11 -4.16 15.43 13.16
CA VAL A 11 -3.44 14.32 12.52
C VAL A 11 -2.28 14.82 11.70
N SER A 12 -1.23 13.99 11.60
CA SER A 12 -0.09 14.28 10.74
C SER A 12 -0.50 14.40 9.27
N GLY A 13 0.24 15.16 8.48
CA GLY A 13 -0.05 15.41 7.07
C GLY A 13 -0.18 14.12 6.25
N ASN A 14 0.60 13.09 6.57
CA ASN A 14 0.48 11.79 5.92
C ASN A 14 -0.86 11.09 6.17
N ILE A 15 -1.46 11.25 7.35
CA ILE A 15 -2.80 10.74 7.64
C ILE A 15 -3.83 11.51 6.79
N ILE A 16 -3.75 12.84 6.74
CA ILE A 16 -4.63 13.66 5.89
C ILE A 16 -4.53 13.18 4.45
N LYS A 17 -3.33 13.13 3.90
CA LYS A 17 -3.06 12.72 2.52
C LYS A 17 -3.68 11.36 2.17
N ASN A 18 -3.56 10.38 3.07
CA ASN A 18 -3.97 9.01 2.80
C ASN A 18 -5.43 8.70 3.13
N VAL A 19 -6.09 9.45 4.02
CA VAL A 19 -7.41 9.09 4.55
C VAL A 19 -8.52 10.01 4.06
N LYS A 20 -8.25 11.27 3.70
CA LYS A 20 -9.32 12.26 3.44
C LYS A 20 -10.34 11.89 2.35
N SER A 21 -10.02 10.98 1.43
CA SER A 21 -10.93 10.60 0.34
C SER A 21 -11.27 9.11 0.32
N VAL A 22 -10.74 8.31 1.24
CA VAL A 22 -10.94 6.86 1.28
C VAL A 22 -12.33 6.54 1.79
N VAL A 23 -12.98 5.55 1.19
CA VAL A 23 -14.23 5.00 1.73
C VAL A 23 -13.94 4.28 3.04
N VAL A 24 -14.71 4.62 4.08
CA VAL A 24 -14.64 3.94 5.37
C VAL A 24 -15.41 2.62 5.26
N PRO A 25 -14.78 1.46 5.53
CA PRO A 25 -15.44 0.17 5.43
C PRO A 25 -16.71 0.09 6.28
N HIS A 26 -17.70 -0.71 5.85
CA HIS A 26 -18.93 -0.99 6.59
C HIS A 26 -19.80 0.25 6.90
N THR A 27 -19.63 1.39 6.19
CA THR A 27 -20.37 2.63 6.47
C THR A 27 -21.31 3.06 5.34
N GLY A 28 -21.58 2.18 4.37
CA GLY A 28 -22.43 2.53 3.23
C GLY A 28 -21.84 3.58 2.29
N GLY A 29 -20.48 3.66 2.22
CA GLY A 29 -19.76 4.53 1.28
C GLY A 29 -19.35 5.90 1.85
N LEU A 30 -19.48 6.13 3.15
CA LEU A 30 -18.97 7.35 3.80
C LEU A 30 -17.44 7.46 3.63
N ARG A 31 -16.94 8.68 3.56
CA ARG A 31 -15.52 8.94 3.24
C ARG A 31 -14.85 9.85 4.25
N GLY A 32 -13.54 9.64 4.41
CA GLY A 32 -12.65 10.55 5.08
C GLY A 32 -12.58 10.42 6.59
N ILE A 33 -11.76 11.28 7.20
CA ILE A 33 -11.39 11.20 8.62
C ILE A 33 -12.59 11.41 9.54
N SER A 34 -13.45 12.38 9.24
CA SER A 34 -14.65 12.64 10.05
C SER A 34 -15.58 11.45 10.08
N SER A 35 -15.79 10.78 8.93
CA SER A 35 -16.62 9.58 8.83
C SER A 35 -16.03 8.40 9.59
N ALA A 36 -14.70 8.23 9.54
CA ALA A 36 -14.02 7.19 10.29
C ALA A 36 -14.14 7.41 11.81
N ALA A 37 -13.98 8.66 12.26
CA ALA A 37 -14.17 9.01 13.66
C ALA A 37 -15.61 8.81 14.13
N ALA A 38 -16.60 9.24 13.34
CA ALA A 38 -18.01 9.04 13.64
C ALA A 38 -18.38 7.54 13.74
N ALA A 39 -17.85 6.72 12.81
CA ALA A 39 -18.05 5.27 12.86
C ALA A 39 -17.43 4.66 14.13
N GLY A 40 -16.24 5.10 14.52
CA GLY A 40 -15.60 4.66 15.77
C GLY A 40 -16.39 5.05 17.02
N VAL A 41 -16.97 6.25 17.06
CA VAL A 41 -17.79 6.72 18.19
C VAL A 41 -19.10 5.94 18.32
N ILE A 42 -19.79 5.71 17.20
CA ILE A 42 -21.16 5.14 17.21
C ILE A 42 -21.14 3.61 17.25
N ALA A 43 -20.18 2.98 16.59
CA ALA A 43 -20.19 1.54 16.36
C ALA A 43 -18.84 0.85 16.66
N GLY A 44 -17.85 1.59 17.19
CA GLY A 44 -16.53 1.05 17.44
C GLY A 44 -16.50 0.05 18.59
N ASP A 45 -15.90 -1.13 18.34
CA ASP A 45 -15.57 -2.13 19.33
C ASP A 45 -14.05 -2.14 19.56
N ALA A 46 -13.59 -1.49 20.61
CA ALA A 46 -12.16 -1.36 20.92
C ALA A 46 -11.44 -2.71 21.14
N ALA A 47 -12.15 -3.76 21.52
CA ALA A 47 -11.58 -5.09 21.73
C ALA A 47 -11.13 -5.73 20.39
N ARG A 48 -11.58 -5.22 19.28
CA ARG A 48 -11.22 -5.68 17.91
C ARG A 48 -10.00 -4.97 17.32
N GLU A 49 -9.38 -4.06 18.05
CA GLU A 49 -8.18 -3.34 17.62
C GLU A 49 -8.31 -2.73 16.21
N LEU A 50 -7.57 -3.28 15.23
CA LEU A 50 -7.60 -2.79 13.84
C LEU A 50 -8.90 -3.11 13.08
N GLU A 51 -9.72 -4.00 13.60
CA GLU A 51 -11.05 -4.34 13.07
C GLU A 51 -12.18 -3.64 13.81
N VAL A 52 -11.89 -2.52 14.46
CA VAL A 52 -12.78 -1.77 15.37
C VAL A 52 -14.18 -1.47 14.82
N ILE A 53 -14.34 -1.34 13.49
CA ILE A 53 -15.63 -1.08 12.82
C ILE A 53 -16.11 -2.24 11.94
N SER A 54 -15.55 -3.45 12.09
CA SER A 54 -15.89 -4.62 11.26
C SER A 54 -17.31 -5.14 11.46
N GLN A 55 -17.99 -4.74 12.53
CA GLN A 55 -19.34 -5.21 12.91
C GLN A 55 -20.43 -4.12 12.78
N VAL A 56 -20.16 -3.06 12.02
CA VAL A 56 -21.14 -1.99 11.81
C VAL A 56 -22.40 -2.55 11.14
N SER A 57 -23.55 -2.43 11.79
CA SER A 57 -24.85 -2.85 11.26
C SER A 57 -25.49 -1.75 10.39
N VAL A 58 -26.44 -2.14 9.56
CA VAL A 58 -27.20 -1.19 8.71
C VAL A 58 -27.87 -0.09 9.54
N ALA A 59 -28.44 -0.42 10.71
CA ALA A 59 -29.05 0.57 11.60
C ALA A 59 -28.02 1.56 12.17
N GLN A 60 -26.79 1.12 12.43
CA GLN A 60 -25.72 2.00 12.89
C GLN A 60 -25.20 2.94 11.79
N ILE A 61 -25.31 2.55 10.52
CA ILE A 61 -24.95 3.45 9.40
C ILE A 61 -25.82 4.72 9.43
N GLU A 62 -27.11 4.60 9.66
CA GLU A 62 -28.02 5.75 9.80
C GLU A 62 -27.63 6.61 11.01
N SER A 63 -27.31 5.96 12.14
CA SER A 63 -26.84 6.68 13.34
C SER A 63 -25.53 7.41 13.12
N ILE A 64 -24.59 6.82 12.37
CA ILE A 64 -23.32 7.47 11.97
C ILE A 64 -23.61 8.70 11.11
N GLN A 65 -24.52 8.59 10.13
CA GLN A 65 -24.90 9.72 9.27
C GLN A 65 -25.55 10.85 10.06
N GLN A 66 -26.44 10.52 11.01
CA GLN A 66 -27.04 11.50 11.90
C GLN A 66 -26.01 12.18 12.79
N TYR A 67 -25.09 11.41 13.36
CA TYR A 67 -24.01 11.95 14.18
C TYR A 67 -23.12 12.93 13.41
N LEU A 68 -22.78 12.61 12.15
CA LEU A 68 -22.02 13.50 11.25
C LEU A 68 -22.72 14.85 10.98
N GLN A 69 -24.05 14.88 11.07
CA GLN A 69 -24.84 16.12 10.87
C GLN A 69 -24.97 16.96 12.15
N LEU A 70 -24.97 16.31 13.31
CA LEU A 70 -25.27 16.95 14.60
C LEU A 70 -24.01 17.34 15.38
N ALA A 71 -22.95 16.52 15.33
CA ALA A 71 -21.75 16.75 16.10
C ALA A 71 -20.81 17.73 15.40
N ALA A 72 -20.15 18.57 16.19
CA ALA A 72 -19.08 19.45 15.72
C ALA A 72 -17.79 18.65 15.53
N ILE A 73 -17.50 18.22 14.29
CA ILE A 73 -16.28 17.46 13.99
C ILE A 73 -15.30 18.33 13.21
N GLU A 74 -14.16 18.61 13.82
CA GLU A 74 -13.10 19.42 13.23
C GLU A 74 -11.85 18.55 13.00
N VAL A 75 -11.32 18.56 11.77
CA VAL A 75 -10.06 17.88 11.41
C VAL A 75 -8.99 18.95 11.18
N ARG A 76 -7.88 18.82 11.88
CA ARG A 76 -6.74 19.77 11.83
C ARG A 76 -5.46 19.03 11.42
N HIS A 77 -4.58 19.77 10.73
CA HIS A 77 -3.21 19.32 10.53
C HIS A 77 -2.40 19.53 11.81
N ALA A 78 -1.80 18.47 12.32
CA ALA A 78 -0.89 18.52 13.45
C ALA A 78 0.54 18.80 12.98
N GLU A 79 1.16 19.85 13.47
CA GLU A 79 2.60 20.08 13.32
C GLU A 79 3.36 19.15 14.26
N THR A 80 3.79 18.01 13.75
CA THR A 80 4.43 16.94 14.50
C THR A 80 5.63 16.38 13.73
N PRO A 81 6.71 15.94 14.41
CA PRO A 81 7.82 15.27 13.74
C PRO A 81 7.49 13.83 13.29
N TYR A 82 6.36 13.28 13.74
CA TYR A 82 5.97 11.91 13.45
C TYR A 82 5.20 11.79 12.15
N VAL A 83 5.57 10.81 11.33
CA VAL A 83 4.89 10.51 10.06
C VAL A 83 3.48 9.97 10.27
N PHE A 84 3.28 9.23 11.36
CA PHE A 84 2.00 8.73 11.82
C PHE A 84 1.72 9.29 13.22
N ASP A 85 0.78 10.21 13.34
CA ASP A 85 0.35 10.80 14.59
C ASP A 85 -1.14 11.14 14.51
N ILE A 86 -1.91 10.65 15.46
CA ILE A 86 -3.35 10.87 15.57
C ILE A 86 -3.65 11.30 17.00
N MET A 87 -4.23 12.47 17.17
CA MET A 87 -4.73 13.00 18.42
C MET A 87 -6.23 13.25 18.29
N ILE A 88 -7.01 12.73 19.21
CA ILE A 88 -8.45 12.92 19.24
C ILE A 88 -8.87 13.46 20.60
N THR A 89 -9.48 14.63 20.60
CA THR A 89 -10.16 15.21 21.75
C THR A 89 -11.66 15.09 21.53
N ALA A 90 -12.34 14.36 22.40
CA ALA A 90 -13.80 14.24 22.42
C ALA A 90 -14.36 15.05 23.60
N ARG A 91 -15.47 15.79 23.38
CA ARG A 91 -16.13 16.61 24.40
C ARG A 91 -17.62 16.28 24.48
N HIS A 92 -18.14 16.32 25.69
CA HIS A 92 -19.58 16.28 25.96
C HIS A 92 -19.89 17.18 27.16
N GLY A 93 -20.58 18.30 26.93
CA GLY A 93 -20.78 19.32 27.98
C GLY A 93 -19.41 19.80 28.51
N ASN A 94 -19.18 19.63 29.82
CA ASN A 94 -17.94 20.02 30.48
C ASN A 94 -16.89 18.86 30.55
N GLU A 95 -17.23 17.67 30.08
CA GLU A 95 -16.30 16.53 30.09
C GLU A 95 -15.47 16.46 28.83
N THR A 96 -14.21 16.10 28.98
CA THR A 96 -13.26 15.89 27.88
C THR A 96 -12.57 14.55 27.99
N SER A 97 -12.29 13.93 26.84
CA SER A 97 -11.43 12.75 26.75
C SER A 97 -10.43 12.96 25.63
N PHE A 98 -9.20 12.51 25.84
CA PHE A 98 -8.11 12.67 24.87
C PHE A 98 -7.38 11.34 24.68
N VAL A 99 -7.07 11.02 23.42
CA VAL A 99 -6.22 9.87 23.06
C VAL A 99 -5.21 10.31 22.01
N ARG A 100 -3.95 9.83 22.13
CA ARG A 100 -2.91 9.98 21.13
C ARG A 100 -2.33 8.65 20.73
N ILE A 101 -2.18 8.42 19.40
CA ILE A 101 -1.59 7.23 18.78
C ILE A 101 -0.44 7.68 17.89
N VAL A 102 0.78 7.12 18.08
CA VAL A 102 1.99 7.55 17.36
C VAL A 102 2.74 6.36 16.79
N GLU A 103 3.36 6.53 15.60
CA GLU A 103 4.26 5.58 14.93
C GLU A 103 3.57 4.31 14.40
N HIS A 104 2.70 3.66 15.18
CA HIS A 104 2.01 2.42 14.84
C HIS A 104 0.53 2.51 15.20
N HIS A 105 -0.31 1.84 14.42
CA HIS A 105 -1.78 1.92 14.52
C HIS A 105 -2.35 1.54 15.90
N THR A 106 -1.67 0.67 16.64
CA THR A 106 -2.08 0.23 17.99
C THR A 106 -1.24 0.85 19.11
N ASN A 107 -0.33 1.78 18.77
CA ASN A 107 0.57 2.38 19.73
C ASN A 107 -0.06 3.61 20.40
N ILE A 108 -1.00 3.39 21.31
CA ILE A 108 -1.54 4.45 22.17
C ILE A 108 -0.44 4.91 23.11
N VAL A 109 -0.17 6.21 23.12
CA VAL A 109 0.89 6.84 23.96
C VAL A 109 0.35 7.74 25.05
N SER A 110 -0.87 8.25 24.93
CA SER A 110 -1.50 9.05 25.97
C SER A 110 -3.01 8.84 25.95
N VAL A 111 -3.60 8.69 27.14
CA VAL A 111 -5.05 8.68 27.37
C VAL A 111 -5.34 9.60 28.56
N ARG A 112 -6.25 10.55 28.38
CA ARG A 112 -6.64 11.50 29.43
C ARG A 112 -8.16 11.60 29.54
N LYS A 113 -8.66 11.86 30.73
CA LYS A 113 -10.06 12.24 30.97
C LYS A 113 -10.08 13.48 31.85
N ASN A 114 -10.64 14.57 31.33
CA ASN A 114 -10.57 15.89 31.93
C ASN A 114 -9.10 16.26 32.22
N ASP A 115 -8.75 16.64 33.42
CA ASP A 115 -7.39 16.97 33.85
C ASP A 115 -6.59 15.76 34.36
N VAL A 116 -7.17 14.53 34.30
CA VAL A 116 -6.52 13.31 34.80
C VAL A 116 -5.85 12.55 33.67
N VAL A 117 -4.56 12.30 33.80
CA VAL A 117 -3.81 11.38 32.95
C VAL A 117 -4.10 9.95 33.39
N LEU A 118 -4.79 9.19 32.53
CA LEU A 118 -5.11 7.78 32.78
C LEU A 118 -3.99 6.84 32.32
N PHE A 119 -3.31 7.22 31.25
CA PHE A 119 -2.19 6.48 30.69
C PHE A 119 -1.26 7.44 29.95
N GLU A 120 0.05 7.27 30.15
CA GLU A 120 1.07 7.98 29.39
C GLU A 120 2.32 7.11 29.30
N LYS A 121 2.92 7.05 28.12
CA LYS A 121 4.22 6.41 27.92
C LYS A 121 5.09 7.26 27.00
N GLU A 122 6.39 7.14 27.23
CA GLU A 122 7.38 7.81 26.38
C GLU A 122 7.28 7.33 24.93
N ILE A 123 7.36 8.27 24.00
CA ILE A 123 7.41 7.96 22.57
C ILE A 123 8.85 7.61 22.24
N ILE A 124 9.16 6.32 22.34
CA ILE A 124 10.46 5.81 21.91
C ILE A 124 10.34 5.50 20.44
N ALA A 125 11.08 6.22 19.60
CA ALA A 125 11.24 5.84 18.20
C ALA A 125 11.91 4.46 18.15
N LYS A 126 11.08 3.40 18.07
CA LYS A 126 11.59 2.03 17.98
C LYS A 126 12.18 1.79 16.60
N THR A 127 13.45 2.09 16.46
CA THR A 127 14.28 1.54 15.36
C THR A 127 14.46 0.03 15.48
N ASN A 128 14.25 -0.53 16.67
CA ASN A 128 14.59 -1.91 17.05
C ASN A 128 13.45 -2.94 16.89
N GLY A 129 12.34 -2.61 16.26
CA GLY A 129 11.22 -3.56 16.07
C GLY A 129 10.94 -3.93 14.61
N LEU A 130 11.70 -3.40 13.67
CA LEU A 130 11.57 -3.73 12.25
C LEU A 130 12.49 -4.91 11.90
N THR A 131 11.99 -5.80 11.07
CA THR A 131 12.81 -6.85 10.47
C THR A 131 14.05 -6.22 9.82
N ASP A 132 15.23 -6.70 10.16
CA ASP A 132 16.46 -6.31 9.49
C ASP A 132 16.38 -6.75 8.02
N ARG A 133 16.49 -5.80 7.12
CA ARG A 133 16.45 -6.00 5.68
C ARG A 133 17.78 -5.71 5.00
N SER A 134 18.84 -5.54 5.77
CA SER A 134 20.19 -5.26 5.25
C SER A 134 20.75 -6.42 4.42
N CYS A 135 20.25 -7.63 4.65
CA CYS A 135 20.60 -8.82 3.86
C CYS A 135 19.98 -8.86 2.46
N LEU A 136 18.95 -8.02 2.18
CA LEU A 136 18.29 -8.07 0.88
C LEU A 136 19.16 -7.48 -0.23
N ASN A 137 19.36 -8.26 -1.27
CA ASN A 137 19.90 -7.85 -2.57
C ASN A 137 19.34 -8.78 -3.65
N ILE A 138 19.45 -8.40 -4.91
CA ILE A 138 18.85 -9.15 -6.02
C ILE A 138 19.42 -10.58 -6.13
N ALA A 139 20.73 -10.76 -5.92
CA ALA A 139 21.37 -12.07 -6.02
C ALA A 139 20.84 -13.04 -4.96
N ASP A 140 20.84 -12.62 -3.69
CA ASP A 140 20.40 -13.44 -2.56
C ASP A 140 18.89 -13.71 -2.61
N VAL A 141 18.08 -12.76 -3.14
CA VAL A 141 16.64 -12.97 -3.38
C VAL A 141 16.41 -14.12 -4.37
N ILE A 142 17.19 -14.18 -5.46
CA ILE A 142 17.09 -15.25 -6.45
C ILE A 142 17.56 -16.57 -5.84
N GLU A 143 18.66 -16.58 -5.10
CA GLU A 143 19.17 -17.76 -4.42
C GLU A 143 18.15 -18.30 -3.41
N PHE A 144 17.56 -17.42 -2.60
CA PHE A 144 16.49 -17.79 -1.68
C PHE A 144 15.31 -18.44 -2.42
N ALA A 145 14.83 -17.83 -3.49
CA ALA A 145 13.69 -18.36 -4.25
C ALA A 145 13.98 -19.75 -4.84
N ASN A 146 15.24 -20.01 -5.24
CA ASN A 146 15.67 -21.32 -5.77
C ASN A 146 15.80 -22.38 -4.68
N SER A 147 16.21 -22.01 -3.46
CA SER A 147 16.62 -22.94 -2.40
C SER A 147 15.61 -23.09 -1.27
N VAL A 148 14.69 -22.14 -1.08
CA VAL A 148 13.72 -22.16 0.02
C VAL A 148 12.87 -23.42 0.01
N ASN A 149 12.66 -24.02 1.19
CA ASN A 149 11.66 -25.06 1.34
C ASN A 149 10.27 -24.41 1.23
N LEU A 150 9.52 -24.79 0.22
CA LEU A 150 8.22 -24.18 -0.06
C LEU A 150 7.23 -24.32 1.10
N SER A 151 7.37 -25.32 1.97
CA SER A 151 6.53 -25.44 3.18
C SER A 151 6.64 -24.20 4.08
N ASP A 152 7.78 -23.50 4.09
CA ASP A 152 8.04 -22.38 4.98
C ASP A 152 7.36 -21.07 4.51
N VAL A 153 7.01 -20.99 3.22
CA VAL A 153 6.44 -19.81 2.59
C VAL A 153 5.04 -20.03 1.99
N ARG A 154 4.63 -21.30 1.86
CA ARG A 154 3.39 -21.72 1.19
C ARG A 154 2.17 -21.01 1.75
N ASP A 155 1.93 -21.10 3.04
CA ASP A 155 0.70 -20.60 3.67
C ASP A 155 0.49 -19.09 3.43
N VAL A 156 1.56 -18.31 3.47
CA VAL A 156 1.46 -16.85 3.26
C VAL A 156 1.28 -16.52 1.79
N LEU A 157 1.91 -17.26 0.89
CA LEU A 157 1.82 -17.03 -0.55
C LEU A 157 0.47 -17.53 -1.11
N GLU A 158 -0.04 -18.65 -0.66
CA GLU A 158 -1.37 -19.15 -1.05
C GLU A 158 -2.47 -18.17 -0.61
N ARG A 159 -2.40 -17.64 0.61
CA ARG A 159 -3.31 -16.58 1.03
C ARG A 159 -3.17 -15.31 0.17
N GLN A 160 -1.95 -14.97 -0.25
CA GLN A 160 -1.73 -13.83 -1.14
C GLN A 160 -2.39 -14.08 -2.51
N ILE A 161 -2.24 -15.28 -3.05
CA ILE A 161 -2.90 -15.69 -4.31
C ILE A 161 -4.42 -15.60 -4.16
N GLU A 162 -4.97 -16.23 -3.14
CA GLU A 162 -6.42 -16.28 -2.91
C GLU A 162 -7.02 -14.88 -2.75
N TYR A 163 -6.51 -14.10 -1.81
CA TYR A 163 -7.12 -12.82 -1.43
C TYR A 163 -6.92 -11.76 -2.50
N ASN A 164 -5.71 -11.67 -3.07
CA ASN A 164 -5.43 -10.62 -4.05
C ASN A 164 -6.10 -10.92 -5.41
N MET A 165 -6.31 -12.20 -5.75
CA MET A 165 -7.11 -12.54 -6.93
C MET A 165 -8.60 -12.36 -6.68
N ALA A 166 -9.12 -12.70 -5.51
CA ALA A 166 -10.54 -12.51 -5.18
C ALA A 166 -10.99 -11.05 -5.30
N ILE A 167 -10.16 -10.10 -4.84
CA ILE A 167 -10.47 -8.66 -4.99
C ILE A 167 -10.27 -8.18 -6.43
N ALA A 168 -9.32 -8.76 -7.18
CA ALA A 168 -9.12 -8.44 -8.60
C ALA A 168 -10.34 -8.83 -9.44
N GLU A 169 -10.85 -10.04 -9.22
CA GLU A 169 -12.06 -10.55 -9.88
C GLU A 169 -13.30 -9.74 -9.50
N ASP A 170 -13.42 -9.34 -8.22
CA ASP A 170 -14.49 -8.47 -7.77
C ASP A 170 -14.44 -7.11 -8.48
N GLY A 171 -13.25 -6.50 -8.59
CA GLY A 171 -13.04 -5.24 -9.30
C GLY A 171 -13.34 -5.32 -10.80
N LEU A 172 -13.14 -6.48 -11.41
CA LEU A 172 -13.51 -6.70 -12.82
C LEU A 172 -15.04 -6.94 -12.99
N ASN A 173 -15.71 -7.49 -12.02
CA ASN A 173 -17.14 -7.80 -12.10
C ASN A 173 -18.04 -6.64 -11.68
N ASN A 174 -17.60 -5.81 -10.73
CA ASN A 174 -18.37 -4.73 -10.17
C ASN A 174 -17.82 -3.34 -10.55
N PRO A 175 -18.63 -2.28 -10.58
CA PRO A 175 -18.15 -0.93 -10.86
C PRO A 175 -17.48 -0.32 -9.63
N TYR A 176 -16.19 0.00 -9.74
CA TYR A 176 -15.42 0.67 -8.71
C TYR A 176 -14.59 1.81 -9.27
N GLY A 177 -14.65 2.96 -8.60
CA GLY A 177 -13.79 4.11 -8.92
C GLY A 177 -13.88 4.53 -10.38
N ALA A 178 -12.72 4.58 -11.03
CA ALA A 178 -12.61 4.93 -12.45
C ALA A 178 -12.68 3.73 -13.40
N ASN A 179 -12.89 2.52 -12.88
CA ASN A 179 -12.95 1.27 -13.66
C ASN A 179 -11.74 1.07 -14.60
N ILE A 180 -10.55 1.39 -14.12
CA ILE A 180 -9.31 1.32 -14.92
C ILE A 180 -9.08 -0.10 -15.44
N GLY A 181 -9.22 -1.11 -14.57
CA GLY A 181 -9.04 -2.51 -14.98
C GLY A 181 -10.00 -2.93 -16.10
N LYS A 182 -11.29 -2.59 -15.98
CA LYS A 182 -12.29 -2.87 -17.01
C LYS A 182 -11.98 -2.14 -18.33
N THR A 183 -11.54 -0.89 -18.24
CA THR A 183 -11.18 -0.09 -19.41
C THR A 183 -10.02 -0.72 -20.17
N LEU A 184 -9.00 -1.19 -19.47
CA LEU A 184 -7.84 -1.86 -20.10
C LEU A 184 -8.26 -3.14 -20.81
N LEU A 185 -9.03 -4.03 -20.18
CA LEU A 185 -9.48 -5.29 -20.80
C LEU A 185 -10.39 -5.06 -22.00
N LYS A 186 -11.29 -4.08 -21.92
CA LYS A 186 -12.21 -3.76 -23.00
C LYS A 186 -11.47 -3.28 -24.27
N ASN A 187 -10.44 -2.47 -24.10
CA ASN A 187 -9.74 -1.84 -25.21
C ASN A 187 -8.60 -2.71 -25.78
N HIS A 188 -8.13 -3.72 -25.03
CA HIS A 188 -7.02 -4.59 -25.45
C HIS A 188 -7.36 -6.08 -25.20
N PRO A 189 -8.39 -6.61 -25.88
CA PRO A 189 -8.80 -8.01 -25.67
C PRO A 189 -7.71 -8.97 -26.16
N GLY A 190 -7.40 -9.97 -25.32
CA GLY A 190 -6.44 -11.04 -25.64
C GLY A 190 -4.97 -10.67 -25.43
N ASP A 191 -4.63 -9.44 -25.12
CA ASP A 191 -3.27 -9.05 -24.82
C ASP A 191 -2.91 -9.38 -23.37
N LEU A 192 -1.87 -10.19 -23.17
CA LEU A 192 -1.45 -10.66 -21.85
C LEU A 192 -0.88 -9.52 -20.98
N SER A 193 -0.11 -8.60 -21.57
CA SER A 193 0.43 -7.44 -20.84
C SER A 193 -0.70 -6.59 -20.26
N TYR A 194 -1.69 -6.27 -21.11
CA TYR A 194 -2.87 -5.54 -20.66
C TYR A 194 -3.73 -6.33 -19.67
N LYS A 195 -3.82 -7.66 -19.81
CA LYS A 195 -4.53 -8.51 -18.85
C LYS A 195 -3.90 -8.45 -17.45
N MET A 196 -2.59 -8.58 -17.36
CA MET A 196 -1.86 -8.45 -16.08
C MET A 196 -2.08 -7.10 -15.42
N ARG A 197 -1.96 -6.01 -16.17
CA ARG A 197 -2.20 -4.65 -15.73
C ARG A 197 -3.65 -4.43 -15.29
N ALA A 198 -4.60 -4.96 -16.06
CA ALA A 198 -6.03 -4.83 -15.80
C ALA A 198 -6.47 -5.48 -14.50
N TYR A 199 -6.02 -6.71 -14.23
CA TYR A 199 -6.35 -7.41 -12.99
C TYR A 199 -5.81 -6.68 -11.76
N ALA A 200 -4.55 -6.23 -11.80
CA ALA A 200 -3.97 -5.47 -10.69
C ALA A 200 -4.65 -4.10 -10.51
N ALA A 201 -4.97 -3.40 -11.61
CA ALA A 201 -5.70 -2.13 -11.55
C ALA A 201 -7.12 -2.33 -11.01
N ALA A 202 -7.84 -3.38 -11.41
CA ALA A 202 -9.18 -3.68 -10.93
C ALA A 202 -9.21 -3.98 -9.43
N ALA A 203 -8.21 -4.73 -8.92
CA ALA A 203 -8.06 -4.96 -7.49
C ALA A 203 -7.88 -3.65 -6.72
N SER A 204 -7.11 -2.72 -7.26
CA SER A 204 -6.95 -1.38 -6.67
C SER A 204 -8.19 -0.51 -6.83
N ASP A 205 -8.89 -0.56 -7.98
CA ASP A 205 -10.18 0.11 -8.17
C ASP A 205 -11.16 -0.32 -7.07
N ALA A 206 -11.30 -1.62 -6.83
CA ALA A 206 -12.15 -2.17 -5.77
C ALA A 206 -11.70 -1.72 -4.38
N ARG A 207 -10.42 -1.93 -4.05
CA ARG A 207 -9.86 -1.61 -2.73
C ARG A 207 -9.99 -0.13 -2.37
N MET A 208 -9.72 0.77 -3.30
CA MET A 208 -9.75 2.22 -3.06
C MET A 208 -11.18 2.79 -3.01
N ASN A 209 -12.17 2.02 -3.42
CA ASN A 209 -13.55 2.51 -3.53
C ASN A 209 -14.56 1.66 -2.75
N GLY A 210 -14.13 1.01 -1.67
CA GLY A 210 -15.01 0.46 -0.64
C GLY A 210 -15.29 -1.04 -0.74
N CYS A 211 -14.58 -1.80 -1.57
CA CYS A 211 -14.63 -3.25 -1.50
C CYS A 211 -14.05 -3.73 -0.16
N GLU A 212 -14.79 -4.57 0.54
CA GLU A 212 -14.46 -5.06 1.89
C GLU A 212 -13.63 -6.36 1.87
N LYS A 213 -13.33 -6.89 0.68
CA LYS A 213 -12.47 -8.07 0.56
C LYS A 213 -11.06 -7.79 1.08
N PRO A 214 -10.51 -8.70 1.89
CA PRO A 214 -9.15 -8.54 2.41
C PRO A 214 -8.10 -8.65 1.30
N VAL A 215 -6.92 -8.09 1.56
CA VAL A 215 -5.75 -8.20 0.69
C VAL A 215 -4.51 -8.54 1.51
N ILE A 216 -3.59 -9.31 0.93
CA ILE A 216 -2.27 -9.51 1.53
C ILE A 216 -1.36 -8.36 1.09
N ILE A 217 -0.81 -7.68 2.08
CA ILE A 217 0.01 -6.49 1.90
C ILE A 217 1.46 -6.83 1.56
N ASN A 218 2.18 -5.88 0.94
CA ASN A 218 3.64 -5.88 0.90
C ASN A 218 4.14 -4.52 1.42
N SER A 219 5.16 -4.53 2.27
CA SER A 219 5.79 -3.33 2.82
C SER A 219 4.80 -2.29 3.40
N GLY A 220 3.74 -2.79 4.05
CA GLY A 220 2.74 -1.96 4.73
C GLY A 220 1.64 -1.39 3.82
N SER A 221 1.53 -1.83 2.57
CA SER A 221 0.51 -1.36 1.62
C SER A 221 -0.19 -2.51 0.89
N GLY A 222 -1.54 -2.50 0.91
CA GLY A 222 -2.35 -3.45 0.14
C GLY A 222 -2.17 -3.28 -1.36
N ASN A 223 -2.09 -2.05 -1.86
CA ASN A 223 -1.84 -1.79 -3.28
C ASN A 223 -0.47 -2.32 -3.73
N GLN A 224 0.57 -2.26 -2.88
CA GLN A 224 1.86 -2.88 -3.19
C GLN A 224 1.75 -4.41 -3.22
N GLY A 225 1.03 -5.02 -2.26
CA GLY A 225 0.78 -6.46 -2.26
C GLY A 225 0.04 -6.93 -3.51
N ILE A 226 -0.98 -6.20 -3.95
CA ILE A 226 -1.71 -6.43 -5.19
C ILE A 226 -0.76 -6.33 -6.40
N THR A 227 -0.03 -5.22 -6.50
CA THR A 227 0.82 -4.92 -7.66
C THR A 227 1.95 -5.92 -7.82
N THR A 228 2.56 -6.37 -6.73
CA THR A 228 3.66 -7.33 -6.77
C THR A 228 3.20 -8.76 -7.09
N SER A 229 1.97 -9.15 -6.71
CA SER A 229 1.51 -10.54 -6.85
C SER A 229 0.59 -10.80 -8.05
N VAL A 230 -0.43 -9.96 -8.25
CA VAL A 230 -1.48 -10.23 -9.25
C VAL A 230 -0.94 -10.39 -10.67
N PRO A 231 -0.02 -9.55 -11.19
CA PRO A 231 0.54 -9.75 -12.52
C PRO A 231 1.27 -11.09 -12.68
N VAL A 232 2.03 -11.51 -11.65
CA VAL A 232 2.78 -12.77 -11.64
C VAL A 232 1.82 -13.97 -11.67
N ILE A 233 0.74 -13.90 -10.87
CA ILE A 233 -0.30 -14.94 -10.81
C ILE A 233 -1.03 -15.05 -12.15
N VAL A 234 -1.44 -13.92 -12.72
CA VAL A 234 -2.12 -13.88 -14.03
C VAL A 234 -1.21 -14.44 -15.12
N TYR A 235 0.06 -14.05 -15.15
CA TYR A 235 1.05 -14.59 -16.09
C TYR A 235 1.19 -16.11 -15.97
N ALA A 236 1.38 -16.60 -14.75
CA ALA A 236 1.55 -18.04 -14.48
C ALA A 236 0.32 -18.83 -14.92
N LYS A 237 -0.89 -18.34 -14.62
CA LYS A 237 -2.15 -18.96 -15.02
C LYS A 237 -2.31 -19.03 -16.54
N GLU A 238 -2.03 -17.94 -17.26
CA GLU A 238 -2.14 -17.89 -18.72
C GLU A 238 -1.11 -18.76 -19.43
N LYS A 239 0.06 -18.94 -18.83
CA LYS A 239 1.15 -19.77 -19.39
C LYS A 239 1.12 -21.23 -18.91
N GLY A 240 0.17 -21.60 -18.04
CA GLY A 240 0.08 -22.98 -17.51
C GLY A 240 1.29 -23.37 -16.66
N ILE A 241 1.87 -22.41 -15.94
CA ILE A 241 3.04 -22.61 -15.08
C ILE A 241 2.64 -23.39 -13.82
N SER A 242 3.52 -24.27 -13.35
CA SER A 242 3.27 -25.06 -12.15
C SER A 242 3.14 -24.18 -10.88
N GLU A 243 2.40 -24.69 -9.89
CA GLU A 243 2.26 -24.03 -8.59
C GLU A 243 3.62 -23.80 -7.93
N GLU A 244 4.52 -24.78 -7.96
CA GLU A 244 5.86 -24.64 -7.40
C GLU A 244 6.60 -23.43 -8.01
N GLN A 245 6.63 -23.31 -9.33
CA GLN A 245 7.28 -22.22 -10.03
C GLN A 245 6.62 -20.88 -9.72
N LEU A 246 5.28 -20.83 -9.60
CA LEU A 246 4.56 -19.65 -9.19
C LEU A 246 4.95 -19.21 -7.79
N LEU A 247 4.99 -20.11 -6.80
CA LEU A 247 5.38 -19.78 -5.43
C LEU A 247 6.81 -19.24 -5.37
N ARG A 248 7.76 -19.83 -6.10
CA ARG A 248 9.14 -19.31 -6.20
C ARG A 248 9.20 -17.92 -6.83
N ALA A 249 8.45 -17.68 -7.89
CA ALA A 249 8.37 -16.38 -8.53
C ALA A 249 7.72 -15.31 -7.61
N LEU A 250 6.75 -15.70 -6.80
CA LEU A 250 6.17 -14.83 -5.78
C LEU A 250 7.17 -14.52 -4.66
N CYS A 251 8.09 -15.43 -4.32
CA CYS A 251 9.22 -15.08 -3.44
C CYS A 251 10.07 -13.98 -4.08
N VAL A 252 10.46 -14.12 -5.35
CA VAL A 252 11.24 -13.09 -6.06
C VAL A 252 10.50 -11.77 -6.07
N SER A 253 9.26 -11.75 -6.55
CA SER A 253 8.51 -10.49 -6.70
C SER A 253 8.28 -9.77 -5.37
N ASN A 254 7.93 -10.50 -4.32
CA ASN A 254 7.71 -9.91 -3.00
C ASN A 254 9.00 -9.40 -2.35
N LEU A 255 10.10 -10.15 -2.43
CA LEU A 255 11.37 -9.77 -1.82
C LEU A 255 12.07 -8.64 -2.59
N VAL A 256 12.01 -8.62 -3.93
CA VAL A 256 12.49 -7.48 -4.73
C VAL A 256 11.69 -6.22 -4.37
N THR A 257 10.36 -6.30 -4.28
CA THR A 257 9.52 -5.17 -3.84
C THR A 257 9.94 -4.68 -2.45
N ALA A 258 10.13 -5.60 -1.50
CA ALA A 258 10.54 -5.27 -0.14
C ALA A 258 11.93 -4.63 -0.09
N HIS A 259 12.87 -5.11 -0.91
CA HIS A 259 14.21 -4.57 -1.05
C HIS A 259 14.20 -3.12 -1.55
N LEU A 260 13.53 -2.87 -2.68
CA LEU A 260 13.39 -1.52 -3.23
C LEU A 260 12.75 -0.56 -2.21
N LYS A 261 11.73 -1.05 -1.49
CA LYS A 261 11.00 -0.24 -0.52
C LYS A 261 11.81 0.09 0.74
N THR A 262 12.84 -0.70 1.05
CA THR A 262 13.70 -0.46 2.23
C THR A 262 14.36 0.90 2.19
N GLY A 263 14.90 1.31 1.04
CA GLY A 263 15.54 2.62 0.85
C GLY A 263 14.56 3.80 0.82
N VAL A 264 13.32 3.56 0.39
CA VAL A 264 12.26 4.58 0.26
C VAL A 264 11.61 4.94 1.61
N GLY A 265 11.51 3.98 2.52
CA GLY A 265 10.80 4.14 3.78
C GLY A 265 9.30 3.86 3.69
N ARG A 266 8.59 3.95 4.83
CA ARG A 266 7.18 3.54 4.95
C ARG A 266 6.21 4.48 4.25
N LEU A 267 6.36 5.79 4.46
CA LEU A 267 5.52 6.83 3.88
C LEU A 267 6.42 7.86 3.19
N SER A 268 6.15 8.12 1.93
CA SER A 268 6.93 9.01 1.08
C SER A 268 6.05 9.51 -0.05
N ALA A 269 6.39 10.65 -0.64
CA ALA A 269 5.81 11.10 -1.89
C ALA A 269 6.18 10.18 -3.08
N TYR A 270 7.18 9.31 -2.93
CA TYR A 270 7.48 8.28 -3.92
C TYR A 270 6.41 7.17 -3.93
N CYS A 271 5.81 6.91 -5.05
CA CYS A 271 4.75 5.93 -5.16
C CYS A 271 5.28 4.48 -4.99
N GLY A 272 4.77 3.78 -3.99
CA GLY A 272 5.13 2.38 -3.75
C GLY A 272 4.74 1.41 -4.89
N ALA A 273 3.83 1.81 -5.77
CA ALA A 273 3.49 1.04 -6.97
C ALA A 273 4.70 0.84 -7.88
N VAL A 274 5.62 1.80 -7.97
CA VAL A 274 6.85 1.68 -8.77
C VAL A 274 7.70 0.51 -8.28
N SER A 275 8.00 0.46 -6.98
CA SER A 275 8.74 -0.66 -6.38
C SER A 275 8.05 -2.00 -6.63
N ALA A 276 6.71 -2.02 -6.52
CA ALA A 276 5.92 -3.24 -6.67
C ALA A 276 5.79 -3.68 -8.16
N GLY A 277 5.73 -2.75 -9.10
CA GLY A 277 5.78 -3.02 -10.54
C GLY A 277 7.12 -3.62 -10.97
N CYS A 278 8.24 -3.07 -10.45
CA CYS A 278 9.57 -3.67 -10.63
C CYS A 278 9.63 -5.10 -10.06
N GLY A 279 9.08 -5.32 -8.85
CA GLY A 279 9.01 -6.65 -8.25
C GLY A 279 8.17 -7.63 -9.07
N ALA A 280 7.02 -7.21 -9.58
CA ALA A 280 6.19 -8.04 -10.44
C ALA A 280 6.93 -8.46 -11.73
N ALA A 281 7.59 -7.50 -12.40
CA ALA A 281 8.39 -7.80 -13.59
C ALA A 281 9.58 -8.72 -13.29
N ALA A 282 10.24 -8.57 -12.14
CA ALA A 282 11.29 -9.47 -11.67
C ALA A 282 10.76 -10.91 -11.51
N GLY A 283 9.57 -11.08 -10.90
CA GLY A 283 8.91 -12.38 -10.78
C GLY A 283 8.54 -12.98 -12.13
N ILE A 284 8.07 -12.17 -13.09
CA ILE A 284 7.78 -12.64 -14.45
C ILE A 284 9.06 -13.01 -15.18
N ALA A 285 10.14 -12.21 -15.06
CA ALA A 285 11.45 -12.56 -15.62
C ALA A 285 11.94 -13.89 -15.08
N TYR A 286 11.79 -14.15 -13.79
CA TYR A 286 12.12 -15.43 -13.17
C TYR A 286 11.30 -16.60 -13.77
N LEU A 287 9.99 -16.43 -13.99
CA LEU A 287 9.13 -17.45 -14.63
C LEU A 287 9.52 -17.72 -16.08
N GLN A 288 10.16 -16.77 -16.75
CA GLN A 288 10.70 -16.94 -18.10
C GLN A 288 12.10 -17.60 -18.10
N GLY A 289 12.59 -18.06 -16.96
CA GLY A 289 13.90 -18.69 -16.83
C GLY A 289 15.05 -17.68 -16.69
N GLY A 290 14.73 -16.40 -16.41
CA GLY A 290 15.72 -15.34 -16.24
C GLY A 290 16.56 -15.53 -14.99
N GLY A 291 17.89 -15.45 -15.14
CA GLY A 291 18.83 -15.35 -14.04
C GLY A 291 19.06 -13.92 -13.58
N TYR A 292 20.16 -13.73 -12.83
CA TYR A 292 20.53 -12.46 -12.21
C TYR A 292 20.52 -11.28 -13.20
N ASP A 293 21.18 -11.42 -14.35
CA ASP A 293 21.33 -10.31 -15.31
C ASP A 293 19.97 -9.85 -15.84
N MET A 294 19.10 -10.79 -16.24
CA MET A 294 17.77 -10.47 -16.74
C MET A 294 16.92 -9.76 -15.68
N ILE A 295 16.91 -10.25 -14.45
CA ILE A 295 16.16 -9.67 -13.35
C ILE A 295 16.74 -8.29 -12.97
N ALA A 296 18.06 -8.17 -12.84
CA ALA A 296 18.72 -6.94 -12.47
C ALA A 296 18.46 -5.82 -13.50
N HIS A 297 18.62 -6.12 -14.79
CA HIS A 297 18.36 -5.14 -15.85
C HIS A 297 16.90 -4.80 -16.00
N THR A 298 15.99 -5.75 -15.81
CA THR A 298 14.53 -5.48 -15.74
C THR A 298 14.22 -4.45 -14.66
N VAL A 299 14.75 -4.64 -13.45
CA VAL A 299 14.55 -3.71 -12.34
C VAL A 299 15.16 -2.34 -12.63
N VAL A 300 16.39 -2.26 -13.16
CA VAL A 300 17.06 -1.00 -13.49
C VAL A 300 16.28 -0.23 -14.56
N ASN A 301 15.88 -0.92 -15.64
CA ASN A 301 15.12 -0.30 -16.72
C ASN A 301 13.79 0.27 -16.22
N ALA A 302 13.03 -0.51 -15.42
CA ALA A 302 11.78 -0.06 -14.85
C ALA A 302 11.94 1.16 -13.91
N LEU A 303 12.97 1.13 -13.05
CA LEU A 303 13.28 2.26 -12.16
C LEU A 303 13.66 3.53 -12.93
N ALA A 304 14.41 3.39 -14.02
CA ALA A 304 14.80 4.54 -14.85
C ALA A 304 13.57 5.25 -15.47
N MET A 305 12.53 4.49 -15.82
CA MET A 305 11.32 5.03 -16.45
C MET A 305 10.35 5.66 -15.44
N ASP A 306 10.06 4.98 -14.34
CA ASP A 306 8.90 5.31 -13.50
C ASP A 306 9.23 5.93 -12.14
N SER A 307 10.51 6.20 -11.82
CA SER A 307 10.92 6.75 -10.52
C SER A 307 10.43 8.18 -10.22
N GLY A 308 9.62 8.76 -11.09
CA GLY A 308 8.97 10.07 -10.88
C GLY A 308 7.50 10.02 -10.48
N ILE A 309 6.87 8.84 -10.38
CA ILE A 309 5.46 8.74 -10.02
C ILE A 309 5.25 9.15 -8.56
N VAL A 310 4.43 10.18 -8.36
CA VAL A 310 4.14 10.75 -7.06
C VAL A 310 2.99 10.02 -6.37
N CYS A 311 3.17 9.72 -5.07
CA CYS A 311 2.13 9.22 -4.19
C CYS A 311 1.39 10.38 -3.52
N ASP A 312 0.21 10.70 -4.02
CA ASP A 312 -0.69 11.73 -3.50
C ASP A 312 -1.78 11.18 -2.55
N GLY A 313 -1.55 9.99 -2.00
CA GLY A 313 -2.43 9.30 -1.05
C GLY A 313 -3.30 8.22 -1.70
N ALA A 314 -4.10 7.53 -0.86
CA ALA A 314 -4.97 6.45 -1.31
C ALA A 314 -6.24 7.00 -1.98
N LYS A 315 -6.41 6.72 -3.26
CA LYS A 315 -7.56 7.18 -4.07
C LYS A 315 -7.71 6.40 -5.38
N ALA A 316 -8.77 6.67 -6.13
CA ALA A 316 -9.11 5.97 -7.37
C ALA A 316 -7.96 5.99 -8.40
N SER A 317 -7.17 7.08 -8.48
CA SER A 317 -6.02 7.17 -9.39
C SER A 317 -4.90 6.16 -9.10
N CYS A 318 -4.88 5.50 -7.94
CA CYS A 318 -3.91 4.45 -7.62
C CYS A 318 -3.95 3.30 -8.65
N ALA A 319 -5.14 2.93 -9.13
CA ALA A 319 -5.32 1.88 -10.13
C ALA A 319 -4.57 2.20 -11.45
N ALA A 320 -4.62 3.45 -11.89
CA ALA A 320 -3.89 3.90 -13.08
C ALA A 320 -2.37 3.91 -12.87
N LYS A 321 -1.91 4.38 -11.69
CA LYS A 321 -0.48 4.36 -11.33
C LYS A 321 0.07 2.93 -11.23
N ILE A 322 -0.72 1.99 -10.73
CA ILE A 322 -0.37 0.55 -10.72
C ILE A 322 -0.22 0.02 -12.13
N SER A 323 -1.17 0.31 -13.01
CA SER A 323 -1.09 -0.10 -14.41
C SER A 323 0.18 0.45 -15.10
N SER A 324 0.52 1.72 -14.87
CA SER A 324 1.74 2.34 -15.40
C SER A 324 3.01 1.66 -14.87
N ALA A 325 3.08 1.42 -13.56
CA ALA A 325 4.25 0.80 -12.94
C ALA A 325 4.50 -0.65 -13.42
N ILE A 326 3.44 -1.41 -13.65
CA ILE A 326 3.54 -2.75 -14.24
C ILE A 326 4.00 -2.66 -15.70
N ASP A 327 3.47 -1.71 -16.46
CA ASP A 327 3.85 -1.46 -17.86
C ASP A 327 5.34 -1.15 -17.99
N ALA A 328 5.86 -0.23 -17.17
CA ALA A 328 7.29 0.08 -17.12
C ALA A 328 8.14 -1.16 -16.74
N GLY A 329 7.65 -1.99 -15.82
CA GLY A 329 8.30 -3.24 -15.47
C GLY A 329 8.39 -4.23 -16.65
N LEU A 330 7.27 -4.42 -17.33
CA LEU A 330 7.19 -5.32 -18.50
C LEU A 330 8.03 -4.78 -19.66
N LEU A 331 7.96 -3.49 -19.96
CA LEU A 331 8.80 -2.85 -20.97
C LEU A 331 10.29 -3.00 -20.62
N GLY A 332 10.65 -2.84 -19.34
CA GLY A 332 12.02 -3.04 -18.89
C GLY A 332 12.56 -4.46 -19.13
N LEU A 333 11.69 -5.46 -18.99
CA LEU A 333 11.97 -6.86 -19.32
C LEU A 333 12.12 -7.07 -20.82
N GLU A 334 11.19 -6.57 -21.62
CA GLU A 334 11.21 -6.66 -23.08
C GLU A 334 12.45 -5.95 -23.68
N MET A 335 12.86 -4.80 -23.13
CA MET A 335 14.09 -4.12 -23.51
C MET A 335 15.29 -5.03 -23.34
N TYR A 336 15.45 -5.66 -22.18
CA TYR A 336 16.56 -6.59 -21.92
C TYR A 336 16.54 -7.77 -22.90
N GLN A 337 15.40 -8.38 -23.13
CA GLN A 337 15.23 -9.47 -24.08
C GLN A 337 15.58 -9.07 -25.53
N GLY A 338 15.32 -7.82 -25.88
CA GLY A 338 15.72 -7.21 -27.16
C GLY A 338 17.21 -6.78 -27.22
N GLY A 339 18.00 -7.05 -26.17
CA GLY A 339 19.41 -6.65 -26.07
C GLY A 339 19.62 -5.18 -25.73
N ASN A 340 18.60 -4.50 -25.19
CA ASN A 340 18.64 -3.09 -24.85
C ASN A 340 18.54 -2.88 -23.33
N GLN A 341 19.23 -1.83 -22.85
CA GLN A 341 19.22 -1.48 -21.43
C GLN A 341 19.67 -0.05 -21.22
N PHE A 342 19.35 0.53 -20.08
CA PHE A 342 19.98 1.76 -19.60
C PHE A 342 21.30 1.46 -18.89
N TYR A 343 22.27 2.36 -19.07
CA TYR A 343 23.62 2.19 -18.54
C TYR A 343 23.91 3.13 -17.37
N GLY A 344 24.90 2.78 -16.56
CA GLY A 344 25.37 3.65 -15.49
C GLY A 344 25.84 5.00 -16.04
N GLY A 345 25.18 6.07 -15.58
CA GLY A 345 25.34 7.44 -16.09
C GLY A 345 24.10 7.97 -16.80
N ASP A 346 23.13 7.11 -17.18
CA ASP A 346 21.85 7.52 -17.74
C ASP A 346 20.94 8.06 -16.62
N GLY A 347 21.03 9.34 -16.34
CA GLY A 347 20.23 9.99 -15.29
C GLY A 347 20.49 9.41 -13.90
N LEU A 348 19.45 8.77 -13.33
CA LEU A 348 19.51 8.16 -11.99
C LEU A 348 20.17 6.77 -11.97
N VAL A 349 20.38 6.17 -13.13
CA VAL A 349 20.98 4.84 -13.25
C VAL A 349 22.45 4.88 -12.85
N LYS A 350 22.86 3.96 -11.99
CA LYS A 350 24.23 3.78 -11.54
C LYS A 350 24.76 2.42 -12.03
N LYS A 351 26.10 2.26 -11.98
CA LYS A 351 26.71 0.97 -12.28
C LYS A 351 26.27 -0.06 -11.23
N GLY A 352 25.55 -1.09 -11.69
CA GLY A 352 24.99 -2.15 -10.85
C GLY A 352 23.59 -1.82 -10.30
N VAL A 353 22.75 -2.86 -10.16
CA VAL A 353 21.38 -2.74 -9.73
C VAL A 353 21.26 -2.18 -8.32
N GLU A 354 22.09 -2.64 -7.38
CA GLU A 354 22.05 -2.21 -5.97
C GLU A 354 22.35 -0.71 -5.83
N ASN A 355 23.31 -0.18 -6.58
CA ASN A 355 23.62 1.24 -6.56
C ASN A 355 22.50 2.10 -7.15
N THR A 356 21.80 1.58 -8.15
CA THR A 356 20.61 2.23 -8.71
C THR A 356 19.48 2.25 -7.67
N ILE A 357 19.21 1.11 -7.04
CA ILE A 357 18.19 0.99 -5.95
C ILE A 357 18.52 1.97 -4.81
N ALA A 358 19.76 2.03 -4.36
CA ALA A 358 20.20 2.94 -3.31
C ALA A 358 20.00 4.42 -3.71
N THR A 359 20.30 4.77 -4.96
CA THR A 359 20.12 6.13 -5.50
C THR A 359 18.65 6.53 -5.52
N ILE A 360 17.76 5.65 -6.00
CA ILE A 360 16.31 5.87 -6.02
C ILE A 360 15.76 5.95 -4.58
N GLY A 361 16.22 5.07 -3.69
CA GLY A 361 15.84 5.11 -2.28
C GLY A 361 16.20 6.45 -1.62
N LYS A 362 17.37 6.99 -1.90
CA LYS A 362 17.80 8.31 -1.40
C LYS A 362 16.97 9.44 -2.00
N LEU A 363 16.71 9.43 -3.30
CA LEU A 363 15.81 10.39 -3.94
C LEU A 363 14.43 10.38 -3.30
N ALA A 364 13.87 9.21 -3.09
CA ALA A 364 12.53 9.04 -2.51
C ALA A 364 12.45 9.52 -1.05
N ARG A 365 13.46 9.20 -0.23
CA ARG A 365 13.48 9.52 1.18
C ARG A 365 13.85 10.98 1.43
N ASP A 366 14.94 11.43 0.81
CA ASP A 366 15.57 12.72 1.11
C ASP A 366 15.10 13.80 0.11
N GLY A 367 15.02 13.47 -1.18
CA GLY A 367 14.69 14.42 -2.24
C GLY A 367 13.19 14.75 -2.34
N MET A 368 12.31 13.81 -1.99
CA MET A 368 10.85 14.02 -2.12
C MET A 368 10.17 14.50 -0.83
N GLY A 369 10.92 14.86 0.22
CA GLY A 369 10.34 15.36 1.47
C GLY A 369 9.55 16.66 1.31
N GLU A 370 10.02 17.61 0.49
CA GLU A 370 9.28 18.85 0.19
C GLU A 370 8.04 18.56 -0.69
N THR A 371 8.12 17.57 -1.59
CA THR A 371 6.97 17.15 -2.40
C THR A 371 5.81 16.67 -1.53
N ASP A 372 6.09 15.95 -0.43
CA ASP A 372 5.06 15.54 0.53
C ASP A 372 4.35 16.75 1.16
N LYS A 373 5.10 17.79 1.52
CA LYS A 373 4.53 19.02 2.08
C LYS A 373 3.62 19.75 1.09
N GLU A 374 4.02 19.84 -0.19
CA GLU A 374 3.19 20.46 -1.23
C GLU A 374 1.90 19.66 -1.53
N ILE A 375 1.95 18.32 -1.45
CA ILE A 375 0.76 17.49 -1.64
C ILE A 375 -0.27 17.68 -0.51
N ILE A 376 0.19 17.99 0.70
CA ILE A 376 -0.66 18.16 1.88
C ILE A 376 -1.33 19.53 1.90
N ARG A 377 -0.69 20.57 1.38
CA ARG A 377 -1.25 21.94 1.22
C ARG A 377 -2.44 21.95 0.27
#